data_b662e6bf2f4e2c0fa2763765c56162c8
#
_entry.id   b662e6bf2f4e2c0fa2763765c56162c8
#
_cell.length_a   1.000
_cell.length_b   1.000
_cell.length_c   1.000
_cell.angle_alpha   90.00
_cell.angle_beta   90.00
_cell.angle_gamma   90.00
#
_symmetry.space_group_name_H-M   'P 1'
#
loop_
_entity.id
_entity.type
_entity.pdbx_description
1 polymer ?
#
loop_
_entity_poly.entity_id
_entity_poly.type
_entity_poly.pdbx_seq_one_letter_code
_entity_poly.pdbx_strand_id
1 'polypeptide(L)'
;MENLIHRRSSDWRWHLDPNGRLRRKMTRQPLRIKRVYQPPDTEDGVRVLVDRLWPRGLSREKARIDLWLKEIAPSDALRHRFHDNPAAWEDFKTAYCAELRLPPAQSAVRDLLERLSREPVTLLFAARDETRNNAVALKEWLEERG
;
A
#
# COMPACT_ATOMS: atom_id res chain seq x y z
N MET A 1 -17.30 -2.23 22.59
CA MET A 1 -16.83 -2.14 22.57
C MET A 1 -16.24 -2.21 22.54
N GLU A 2 -16.00 -2.15 21.98
CA GLU A 2 -15.43 -2.20 21.75
C GLU A 2 -14.58 -2.32 21.96
N ASN A 3 -14.00 -2.58 21.79
CA ASN A 3 -13.08 -2.77 21.91
C ASN A 3 -12.43 -3.04 22.16
N LEU A 4 -12.22 -3.10 21.96
CA LEU A 4 -11.57 -3.39 22.07
C LEU A 4 -10.77 -4.05 22.40
N ILE A 5 -10.58 -4.40 22.75
CA ILE A 5 -9.90 -4.94 22.97
C ILE A 5 -9.36 -5.84 22.52
N HIS A 6 -9.58 -6.37 22.25
CA HIS A 6 -9.12 -6.97 21.58
C HIS A 6 -9.24 -6.84 20.49
N ARG A 7 -8.88 -7.01 20.44
CA ARG A 7 -8.70 -6.42 19.23
C ARG A 7 -9.30 -7.06 18.03
N ARG A 8 -9.39 -8.34 17.99
CA ARG A 8 -10.01 -8.99 16.91
C ARG A 8 -11.41 -8.57 16.67
N SER A 9 -12.15 -8.35 17.71
CA SER A 9 -13.53 -7.91 17.57
C SER A 9 -13.59 -6.51 16.95
N SER A 10 -12.52 -5.73 17.09
CA SER A 10 -12.50 -4.39 16.51
C SER A 10 -12.22 -4.40 15.00
N ASP A 11 -11.79 -5.54 14.46
CA ASP A 11 -11.51 -5.64 13.04
C ASP A 11 -12.76 -5.81 12.19
N TRP A 12 -13.91 -6.07 12.85
CA TRP A 12 -15.16 -6.31 12.15
C TRP A 12 -16.17 -5.24 12.50
N ARG A 13 -16.90 -4.79 11.49
CA ARG A 13 -17.97 -3.82 11.69
C ARG A 13 -19.21 -4.29 10.94
N TRP A 14 -20.36 -3.86 11.46
CA TRP A 14 -21.63 -4.15 10.80
C TRP A 14 -21.94 -3.04 9.82
N HIS A 15 -22.49 -3.39 8.69
CA HIS A 15 -22.95 -2.43 7.69
C HIS A 15 -24.16 -2.99 6.98
N LEU A 16 -24.95 -2.12 6.39
CA LEU A 16 -26.09 -2.53 5.57
C LEU A 16 -25.62 -2.71 4.13
N ASP A 17 -25.93 -3.86 3.56
CA ASP A 17 -25.65 -4.09 2.15
C ASP A 17 -26.73 -3.42 1.29
N PRO A 18 -26.59 -3.44 -0.04
CA PRO A 18 -27.58 -2.77 -0.92
C PRO A 18 -29.00 -3.31 -0.76
N ASN A 19 -29.16 -4.53 -0.23
CA ASN A 19 -30.46 -5.14 0.00
C ASN A 19 -31.02 -4.86 1.39
N GLY A 20 -30.31 -4.03 2.18
CA GLY A 20 -30.76 -3.69 3.51
C GLY A 20 -30.43 -4.71 4.58
N ARG A 21 -29.57 -5.67 4.28
CA ARG A 21 -29.16 -6.70 5.24
C ARG A 21 -27.94 -6.25 6.03
N LEU A 22 -27.92 -6.63 7.29
CA LEU A 22 -26.73 -6.42 8.12
C LEU A 22 -25.67 -7.46 7.80
N ARG A 23 -24.48 -6.99 7.52
CA ARG A 23 -23.35 -7.86 7.24
C ARG A 23 -22.12 -7.38 7.97
N ARG A 24 -21.25 -8.32 8.33
CA ARG A 24 -19.97 -7.99 8.95
C ARG A 24 -18.97 -7.68 7.85
N LYS A 25 -18.26 -6.59 8.03
CA LYS A 25 -17.21 -6.18 7.10
C LYS A 25 -15.92 -5.99 7.89
N MET A 26 -14.83 -6.61 7.42
CA MET A 26 -13.55 -6.44 8.07
C MET A 26 -13.06 -5.01 7.92
N THR A 27 -12.71 -4.41 9.05
CA THR A 27 -12.16 -3.05 9.08
C THR A 27 -10.66 -3.14 8.88
N ARG A 28 -10.15 -2.43 7.90
CA ARG A 28 -8.72 -2.40 7.66
C ARG A 28 -8.04 -1.49 8.65
N GLN A 29 -6.82 -1.84 8.99
CA GLN A 29 -5.97 -0.99 9.79
C GLN A 29 -5.48 0.20 8.97
N PRO A 30 -4.93 1.24 9.63
CA PRO A 30 -4.45 2.41 8.89
C PRO A 30 -3.42 2.05 7.83
N LEU A 31 -3.54 2.70 6.69
CA LEU A 31 -2.61 2.57 5.59
C LEU A 31 -2.01 3.95 5.31
N ARG A 32 -0.69 4.05 5.44
CA ARG A 32 0.02 5.30 5.25
C ARG A 32 1.07 5.15 4.17
N ILE A 33 1.54 6.28 3.67
CA ILE A 33 2.70 6.31 2.79
C ILE A 33 3.74 7.21 3.42
N LYS A 34 5.02 6.91 3.13
CA LYS A 34 6.11 7.67 3.71
C LYS A 34 7.34 7.52 2.83
N ARG A 35 8.07 8.58 2.66
CA ARG A 35 9.33 8.48 1.95
C ARG A 35 10.31 7.65 2.79
N VAL A 36 10.99 6.70 2.15
CA VAL A 36 11.82 5.73 2.87
C VAL A 36 12.96 6.38 3.65
N TYR A 37 13.34 7.61 3.26
CA TYR A 37 14.42 8.36 3.93
C TYR A 37 13.96 9.09 5.19
N GLN A 38 12.66 9.15 5.44
CA GLN A 38 12.14 9.75 6.65
C GLN A 38 12.33 8.81 7.84
N PRO A 39 12.56 9.36 9.04
CA PRO A 39 12.80 8.50 10.21
C PRO A 39 11.65 7.56 10.50
N PRO A 40 11.95 6.35 10.94
CA PRO A 40 10.91 5.42 11.38
C PRO A 40 10.15 5.97 12.58
N ASP A 41 8.88 5.57 12.67
CA ASP A 41 7.99 5.98 13.76
C ASP A 41 7.24 4.74 14.23
N THR A 42 6.93 4.67 15.52
CA THR A 42 6.21 3.52 16.05
C THR A 42 4.82 3.36 15.45
N GLU A 43 4.22 4.47 15.01
CA GLU A 43 2.90 4.42 14.39
C GLU A 43 2.92 3.91 12.97
N ASP A 44 4.09 3.74 12.38
CA ASP A 44 4.19 3.23 11.01
C ASP A 44 3.65 1.81 10.87
N GLY A 45 3.69 1.03 11.94
CA GLY A 45 3.33 -0.38 11.84
C GLY A 45 4.33 -1.13 10.99
N VAL A 46 3.84 -2.01 10.14
CA VAL A 46 4.70 -2.75 9.22
C VAL A 46 5.17 -1.82 8.12
N ARG A 47 6.48 -1.70 7.95
CA ARG A 47 7.07 -0.82 6.94
C ARG A 47 7.40 -1.65 5.71
N VAL A 48 6.69 -1.37 4.62
CA VAL A 48 6.75 -2.17 3.40
C VAL A 48 7.30 -1.33 2.26
N LEU A 49 8.46 -1.73 1.73
CA LEU A 49 9.02 -1.05 0.56
C LEU A 49 8.31 -1.56 -0.69
N VAL A 50 7.77 -0.63 -1.47
CA VAL A 50 6.99 -0.97 -2.67
C VAL A 50 7.65 -0.52 -3.96
N ASP A 51 8.93 -0.23 -3.90
CA ASP A 51 9.75 0.08 -5.07
C ASP A 51 10.42 -1.18 -5.60
N ARG A 52 10.76 -1.15 -6.89
CA ARG A 52 11.44 -2.28 -7.50
C ARG A 52 12.91 -2.34 -7.13
N LEU A 53 13.52 -1.18 -6.89
CA LEU A 53 14.94 -1.09 -6.55
C LEU A 53 15.12 -0.71 -5.10
N TRP A 54 16.22 -1.20 -4.52
CA TRP A 54 16.57 -0.86 -3.15
C TRP A 54 16.98 0.61 -3.06
N PRO A 55 16.57 1.33 -2.00
CA PRO A 55 16.91 2.75 -1.89
C PRO A 55 18.41 2.95 -1.69
N ARG A 56 18.94 3.94 -2.39
CA ARG A 56 20.37 4.23 -2.30
C ARG A 56 20.76 4.69 -0.91
N GLY A 57 21.89 4.17 -0.45
CA GLY A 57 22.49 4.64 0.77
C GLY A 57 21.83 4.21 2.05
N LEU A 58 20.84 3.34 1.99
CA LEU A 58 20.14 2.89 3.19
C LEU A 58 20.36 1.40 3.41
N SER A 59 20.70 1.04 4.64
CA SER A 59 20.66 -0.34 5.06
C SER A 59 19.24 -0.70 5.48
N ARG A 60 18.95 -2.00 5.46
CA ARG A 60 17.64 -2.50 5.90
C ARG A 60 17.38 -2.09 7.34
N GLU A 61 18.40 -2.16 8.17
CA GLU A 61 18.28 -1.85 9.59
C GLU A 61 17.99 -0.39 9.84
N LYS A 62 18.70 0.50 9.17
CA LYS A 62 18.50 1.94 9.36
C LYS A 62 17.14 2.38 8.85
N ALA A 63 16.71 1.84 7.73
CA ALA A 63 15.42 2.20 7.15
C ALA A 63 14.27 1.48 7.85
N ARG A 64 14.57 0.47 8.66
CA ARG A 64 13.55 -0.34 9.33
C ARG A 64 12.53 -0.87 8.35
N ILE A 65 13.02 -1.43 7.24
CA ILE A 65 12.16 -2.04 6.25
C ILE A 65 11.85 -3.46 6.69
N ASP A 66 10.57 -3.69 6.99
CA ASP A 66 10.12 -5.00 7.46
C ASP A 66 9.89 -5.96 6.32
N LEU A 67 9.48 -5.44 5.17
CA LEU A 67 9.13 -6.27 4.03
C LEU A 67 9.40 -5.50 2.75
N TRP A 68 9.95 -6.19 1.75
CA TRP A 68 10.17 -5.61 0.43
C TRP A 68 9.35 -6.37 -0.59
N LEU A 69 8.29 -5.73 -1.10
CA LEU A 69 7.39 -6.32 -2.10
C LEU A 69 7.72 -5.77 -3.47
N LYS A 70 8.87 -6.14 -4.03
CA LYS A 70 9.28 -5.56 -5.30
C LYS A 70 8.35 -5.93 -6.46
N GLU A 71 7.64 -7.06 -6.36
CA GLU A 71 6.69 -7.45 -7.40
C GLU A 71 5.47 -6.56 -7.46
N ILE A 72 5.19 -5.80 -6.41
CA ILE A 72 4.06 -4.88 -6.42
C ILE A 72 4.39 -3.55 -7.10
N ALA A 73 5.67 -3.31 -7.36
CA ALA A 73 6.09 -2.08 -8.02
C ALA A 73 5.67 -2.07 -9.49
N PRO A 74 5.51 -0.88 -10.09
CA PRO A 74 5.24 -0.81 -11.52
C PRO A 74 6.36 -1.47 -12.32
N SER A 75 6.02 -2.05 -13.46
CA SER A 75 7.01 -2.66 -14.32
C SER A 75 8.01 -1.63 -14.84
N ASP A 76 9.18 -2.11 -15.26
CA ASP A 76 10.18 -1.22 -15.86
C ASP A 76 9.62 -0.53 -17.11
N ALA A 77 8.85 -1.25 -17.90
CA ALA A 77 8.24 -0.68 -19.10
C ALA A 77 7.32 0.47 -18.74
N LEU A 78 6.50 0.29 -17.69
CA LEU A 78 5.58 1.32 -17.25
C LEU A 78 6.33 2.53 -16.71
N ARG A 79 7.39 2.29 -15.91
CA ARG A 79 8.19 3.37 -15.36
C ARG A 79 8.85 4.19 -16.45
N HIS A 80 9.42 3.53 -17.46
CA HIS A 80 10.08 4.23 -18.57
C HIS A 80 9.08 5.04 -19.38
N ARG A 81 7.91 4.47 -19.62
CA ARG A 81 6.89 5.11 -20.43
C ARG A 81 6.42 6.44 -19.85
N PHE A 82 6.34 6.54 -18.53
CA PHE A 82 5.82 7.72 -17.86
C PHE A 82 6.87 8.49 -17.07
N HIS A 83 8.15 8.16 -17.27
CA HIS A 83 9.22 8.79 -16.53
C HIS A 83 9.25 10.30 -16.81
N ASP A 84 9.33 11.09 -15.74
CA ASP A 84 9.42 12.55 -15.80
C ASP A 84 8.31 13.21 -16.63
N ASN A 85 7.14 12.58 -16.63
CA ASN A 85 6.00 13.13 -17.35
C ASN A 85 4.83 13.35 -16.40
N PRO A 86 4.84 14.45 -15.61
CA PRO A 86 3.76 14.70 -14.65
C PRO A 86 2.38 14.82 -15.27
N ALA A 87 2.30 15.24 -16.52
CA ALA A 87 1.02 15.37 -17.21
C ALA A 87 0.35 14.03 -17.46
N ALA A 88 1.12 12.93 -17.40
CA ALA A 88 0.59 11.60 -17.65
C ALA A 88 0.22 10.87 -16.34
N TRP A 89 0.05 11.59 -15.23
CA TRP A 89 -0.21 10.97 -13.94
C TRP A 89 -1.45 10.06 -13.93
N GLU A 90 -2.56 10.55 -14.52
CA GLU A 90 -3.77 9.74 -14.58
C GLU A 90 -3.60 8.50 -15.45
N ASP A 91 -2.89 8.65 -16.57
CA ASP A 91 -2.59 7.51 -17.43
C ASP A 91 -1.70 6.50 -16.72
N PHE A 92 -0.72 6.98 -15.97
CA PHE A 92 0.14 6.12 -15.18
C PHE A 92 -0.68 5.32 -14.17
N LYS A 93 -1.57 5.97 -13.44
CA LYS A 93 -2.39 5.28 -12.44
C LYS A 93 -3.26 4.21 -13.09
N THR A 94 -3.87 4.52 -14.22
CA THR A 94 -4.71 3.57 -14.93
C THR A 94 -3.91 2.34 -15.36
N ALA A 95 -2.74 2.56 -15.94
CA ALA A 95 -1.90 1.46 -16.40
C ALA A 95 -1.37 0.63 -15.23
N TYR A 96 -0.98 1.29 -14.13
CA TYR A 96 -0.50 0.59 -12.96
C TYR A 96 -1.60 -0.26 -12.33
N CYS A 97 -2.81 0.26 -12.23
CA CYS A 97 -3.94 -0.51 -11.72
C CYS A 97 -4.17 -1.78 -12.52
N ALA A 98 -3.99 -1.73 -13.83
CA ALA A 98 -4.11 -2.91 -14.66
C ALA A 98 -3.03 -3.94 -14.33
N GLU A 99 -1.79 -3.48 -14.08
CA GLU A 99 -0.71 -4.39 -13.70
C GLU A 99 -0.97 -5.05 -12.35
N LEU A 100 -1.56 -4.31 -11.43
CA LEU A 100 -1.80 -4.84 -10.08
C LEU A 100 -2.78 -6.00 -10.05
N ARG A 101 -3.59 -6.15 -11.08
CA ARG A 101 -4.57 -7.23 -11.18
C ARG A 101 -3.98 -8.49 -11.78
N LEU A 102 -2.75 -8.45 -12.25
CA LEU A 102 -2.13 -9.55 -12.96
C LEU A 102 -0.87 -10.03 -12.23
N PRO A 103 -0.46 -11.29 -12.45
CA PRO A 103 0.81 -11.74 -11.91
C PRO A 103 1.96 -10.92 -12.53
N PRO A 104 3.07 -10.73 -11.80
CA PRO A 104 3.31 -11.23 -10.44
C PRO A 104 2.76 -10.34 -9.33
N ALA A 105 2.29 -9.13 -9.65
CA ALA A 105 1.85 -8.18 -8.63
C ALA A 105 0.65 -8.69 -7.84
N GLN A 106 -0.20 -9.47 -8.48
CA GLN A 106 -1.44 -9.93 -7.87
C GLN A 106 -1.23 -10.65 -6.54
N SER A 107 -0.24 -11.53 -6.46
CA SER A 107 -0.02 -12.25 -5.19
C SER A 107 0.56 -11.34 -4.12
N ALA A 108 1.40 -10.39 -4.52
CA ALA A 108 1.92 -9.40 -3.55
C ALA A 108 0.80 -8.52 -3.02
N VAL A 109 -0.17 -8.18 -3.86
CA VAL A 109 -1.35 -7.43 -3.42
C VAL A 109 -2.12 -8.23 -2.36
N ARG A 110 -2.30 -9.52 -2.58
CA ARG A 110 -2.99 -10.37 -1.60
C ARG A 110 -2.27 -10.37 -0.26
N ASP A 111 -0.95 -10.52 -0.28
CA ASP A 111 -0.16 -10.52 0.94
C ASP A 111 -0.32 -9.20 1.69
N LEU A 112 -0.31 -8.11 0.95
CA LEU A 112 -0.43 -6.78 1.55
C LEU A 112 -1.81 -6.57 2.15
N LEU A 113 -2.85 -7.01 1.46
CA LEU A 113 -4.22 -6.89 1.97
C LEU A 113 -4.42 -7.71 3.23
N GLU A 114 -3.82 -8.89 3.29
CA GLU A 114 -3.92 -9.70 4.49
C GLU A 114 -3.26 -9.02 5.68
N ARG A 115 -2.09 -8.42 5.46
CA ARG A 115 -1.44 -7.70 6.55
C ARG A 115 -2.27 -6.52 7.01
N LEU A 116 -2.87 -5.78 6.06
CA LEU A 116 -3.72 -4.64 6.40
C LEU A 116 -4.95 -5.02 7.20
N SER A 117 -5.36 -6.27 7.14
CA SER A 117 -6.49 -6.72 7.95
C SER A 117 -6.11 -6.89 9.41
N ARG A 118 -4.82 -6.90 9.74
CA ARG A 118 -4.34 -7.21 11.08
C ARG A 118 -3.54 -6.10 11.74
N GLU A 119 -2.81 -5.31 10.97
CA GLU A 119 -1.90 -4.32 11.54
C GLU A 119 -1.75 -3.11 10.64
N PRO A 120 -1.39 -1.97 11.22
CA PRO A 120 -1.12 -0.79 10.40
C PRO A 120 0.03 -1.05 9.45
N VAL A 121 -0.01 -0.44 8.29
CA VAL A 121 1.01 -0.60 7.27
C VAL A 121 1.40 0.78 6.75
N THR A 122 2.69 0.98 6.54
CA THR A 122 3.21 2.17 5.86
C THR A 122 3.95 1.72 4.61
N LEU A 123 3.49 2.21 3.47
CA LEU A 123 4.14 1.94 2.20
C LEU A 123 5.30 2.93 2.04
N LEU A 124 6.48 2.39 1.75
CA LEU A 124 7.70 3.19 1.63
C LEU A 124 8.09 3.32 0.17
N PHE A 125 8.52 4.52 -0.20
CA PHE A 125 8.97 4.82 -1.55
C PHE A 125 10.18 5.75 -1.49
N ALA A 126 10.98 5.76 -2.56
CA ALA A 126 12.19 6.57 -2.61
C ALA A 126 12.04 7.85 -3.45
N ALA A 127 11.01 7.93 -4.27
CA ALA A 127 10.82 9.08 -5.17
C ALA A 127 10.80 10.39 -4.40
N ARG A 128 11.28 11.45 -5.05
CA ARG A 128 11.28 12.77 -4.43
C ARG A 128 9.91 13.41 -4.41
N ASP A 129 9.10 13.13 -5.43
CA ASP A 129 7.75 13.67 -5.52
C ASP A 129 6.86 12.88 -4.58
N GLU A 130 6.36 13.52 -3.53
CA GLU A 130 5.57 12.86 -2.51
C GLU A 130 4.09 12.79 -2.84
N THR A 131 3.66 13.44 -3.93
CA THR A 131 2.25 13.45 -4.30
C THR A 131 1.95 12.57 -5.51
N ARG A 132 2.94 12.33 -6.37
CA ARG A 132 2.76 11.55 -7.60
C ARG A 132 3.86 10.49 -7.68
N ASN A 133 3.60 9.37 -7.05
CA ASN A 133 4.55 8.27 -7.06
C ASN A 133 3.77 6.95 -6.99
N ASN A 134 4.48 5.85 -7.14
CA ASN A 134 3.86 4.53 -7.15
C ASN A 134 3.15 4.21 -5.84
N ALA A 135 3.67 4.66 -4.70
CA ALA A 135 3.03 4.38 -3.42
C ALA A 135 1.70 5.11 -3.29
N VAL A 136 1.62 6.36 -3.78
CA VAL A 136 0.37 7.10 -3.79
C VAL A 136 -0.68 6.38 -4.63
N ALA A 137 -0.28 5.96 -5.84
CA ALA A 137 -1.20 5.25 -6.72
C ALA A 137 -1.67 3.94 -6.11
N LEU A 138 -0.74 3.20 -5.49
CA LEU A 138 -1.06 1.93 -4.85
C LEU A 138 -2.02 2.14 -3.69
N LYS A 139 -1.76 3.15 -2.85
CA LYS A 139 -2.62 3.43 -1.71
C LYS A 139 -4.05 3.75 -2.17
N GLU A 140 -4.19 4.62 -3.16
CA GLU A 140 -5.50 4.96 -3.69
C GLU A 140 -6.24 3.72 -4.19
N TRP A 141 -5.54 2.88 -4.93
CA TRP A 141 -6.14 1.67 -5.49
C TRP A 141 -6.58 0.69 -4.40
N LEU A 142 -5.74 0.52 -3.38
CA LEU A 142 -6.07 -0.38 -2.27
C LEU A 142 -7.27 0.13 -1.48
N GLU A 143 -7.37 1.43 -1.28
CA GLU A 143 -8.48 2.01 -0.53
C GLU A 143 -9.80 1.87 -1.27
N GLU A 144 -9.76 1.94 -2.59
CA GLU A 144 -10.97 1.75 -3.40
C GLU A 144 -11.47 0.32 -3.34
N ARG A 145 -10.58 -0.63 -3.12
CA ARG A 145 -10.96 -2.04 -3.06
C ARG A 145 -11.50 -2.44 -1.69
N GLY A 146 -11.25 -1.63 -0.70
CA GLY A 146 -11.70 -1.89 0.64
C GLY A 146 -13.16 -1.64 0.79
#